data_0fd53427d61a46a06beea4799fa4a3d9
#
_entry.id   0fd53427d61a46a06beea4799fa4a3d9
#
_cell.length_a   1.000
_cell.length_b   1.000
_cell.length_c   1.000
_cell.angle_alpha   90.00
_cell.angle_beta   90.00
_cell.angle_gamma   90.00
#
_symmetry.space_group_name_H-M   'P 1'
#
loop_
_entity.id
_entity.type
_entity.pdbx_description
1 polymer ?
#
loop_
_entity_poly.entity_id
_entity_poly.type
_entity_poly.pdbx_seq_one_letter_code
_entity_poly.pdbx_strand_id
1 'polypeptide(L)'
;MASASLPLGPAPIRFGTDGWRGVLGVDITVERLLPVAAAAAQELAHRSPPDLDSRVVVIGYDRRFLAPELAEAIASSVRGCELEPLLTETSVPTPACSWAVVQRKALGALVITASHNPPEWLGLKIKGPFGGSVEGDFTAAVEKRLAAGGITAPIRDEVIRFDCRG
;
A
#
# COMPACT_ATOMS: atom_id res chain seq x y z
N MET A 1 -37.17 -2.62 -7.12
CA MET A 1 -35.74 -2.67 -7.55
C MET A 1 -35.10 -1.36 -7.14
N ALA A 2 -34.21 -1.38 -6.15
CA ALA A 2 -33.46 -0.20 -5.76
C ALA A 2 -32.48 0.12 -6.89
N SER A 3 -32.62 1.28 -7.52
CA SER A 3 -31.64 1.81 -8.47
C SER A 3 -30.34 2.04 -7.71
N ALA A 4 -29.34 1.22 -7.93
CA ALA A 4 -28.00 1.48 -7.47
C ALA A 4 -27.45 2.64 -8.32
N SER A 5 -27.65 3.88 -7.87
CA SER A 5 -26.95 5.01 -8.45
C SER A 5 -25.48 4.88 -8.04
N LEU A 6 -24.60 4.71 -9.02
CA LEU A 6 -23.16 4.86 -8.80
C LEU A 6 -22.91 6.26 -8.22
N PRO A 7 -22.06 6.38 -7.20
CA PRO A 7 -21.70 7.69 -6.67
C PRO A 7 -21.10 8.54 -7.80
N LEU A 8 -21.52 9.79 -7.92
CA LEU A 8 -21.10 10.73 -8.97
C LEU A 8 -19.60 11.14 -8.88
N GLY A 9 -18.87 10.61 -7.92
CA GLY A 9 -17.44 10.89 -7.74
C GLY A 9 -16.83 9.97 -6.68
N PRO A 10 -15.50 9.94 -6.58
CA PRO A 10 -14.81 9.08 -5.61
C PRO A 10 -15.05 9.58 -4.18
N ALA A 11 -15.23 8.63 -3.25
CA ALA A 11 -15.28 8.94 -1.82
C ALA A 11 -13.94 9.54 -1.34
N PRO A 12 -13.95 10.36 -0.26
CA PRO A 12 -12.71 10.80 0.37
C PRO A 12 -11.83 9.60 0.78
N ILE A 13 -10.50 9.77 0.67
CA ILE A 13 -9.57 8.75 1.14
C ILE A 13 -9.65 8.69 2.65
N ARG A 14 -10.13 7.56 3.17
CA ARG A 14 -10.26 7.27 4.60
C ARG A 14 -9.80 5.86 4.87
N PHE A 15 -8.89 5.71 5.81
CA PHE A 15 -8.46 4.41 6.27
C PHE A 15 -9.46 3.87 7.29
N GLY A 16 -9.89 2.63 7.06
CA GLY A 16 -10.60 1.83 8.06
C GLY A 16 -9.62 1.12 9.00
N THR A 17 -10.14 0.17 9.78
CA THR A 17 -9.35 -0.59 10.77
C THR A 17 -8.17 -1.36 10.15
N ASP A 18 -8.27 -1.76 8.88
CA ASP A 18 -7.26 -2.59 8.21
C ASP A 18 -7.09 -2.17 6.74
N GLY A 19 -6.81 -0.88 6.54
CA GLY A 19 -6.49 -0.31 5.24
C GLY A 19 -7.58 0.60 4.65
N TRP A 20 -7.25 1.18 3.50
CA TRP A 20 -8.17 1.93 2.66
C TRP A 20 -8.70 1.02 1.55
N ARG A 21 -10.02 1.01 1.34
CA ARG A 21 -10.69 0.17 0.33
C ARG A 21 -11.74 0.96 -0.40
N GLY A 22 -11.98 0.59 -1.65
CA GLY A 22 -13.01 1.19 -2.48
C GLY A 22 -13.23 0.44 -3.78
N VAL A 23 -14.13 0.95 -4.60
CA VAL A 23 -14.42 0.37 -5.92
C VAL A 23 -13.30 0.72 -6.89
N LEU A 24 -12.78 -0.30 -7.56
CA LEU A 24 -11.72 -0.14 -8.57
C LEU A 24 -12.24 0.69 -9.75
N GLY A 25 -11.45 1.67 -10.18
CA GLY A 25 -11.83 2.61 -11.25
C GLY A 25 -12.70 3.78 -10.79
N VAL A 26 -13.17 3.78 -9.54
CA VAL A 26 -13.92 4.89 -8.94
C VAL A 26 -13.15 5.45 -7.74
N ASP A 27 -13.04 4.69 -6.67
CA ASP A 27 -12.31 5.08 -5.46
C ASP A 27 -10.83 4.78 -5.58
N ILE A 28 -10.50 3.62 -6.11
CA ILE A 28 -9.13 3.15 -6.33
C ILE A 28 -8.78 3.36 -7.81
N THR A 29 -8.05 4.42 -8.08
CA THR A 29 -7.42 4.72 -9.37
C THR A 29 -5.92 4.89 -9.16
N VAL A 30 -5.15 4.84 -10.24
CA VAL A 30 -3.68 5.04 -10.17
C VAL A 30 -3.36 6.41 -9.57
N GLU A 31 -4.05 7.47 -10.01
CA GLU A 31 -3.85 8.85 -9.55
C GLU A 31 -4.09 9.02 -8.05
N ARG A 32 -4.95 8.20 -7.46
CA ARG A 32 -5.24 8.24 -6.03
C ARG A 32 -4.35 7.28 -5.24
N LEU A 33 -4.08 6.10 -5.79
CA LEU A 33 -3.34 5.05 -5.11
C LEU A 33 -1.86 5.40 -4.93
N LEU A 34 -1.21 5.96 -5.95
CA LEU A 34 0.22 6.28 -5.87
C LEU A 34 0.55 7.34 -4.82
N PRO A 35 -0.15 8.49 -4.71
CA PRO A 35 0.07 9.42 -3.61
C PRO A 35 -0.17 8.79 -2.23
N VAL A 36 -1.18 7.92 -2.07
CA VAL A 36 -1.42 7.20 -0.82
C VAL A 36 -0.25 6.29 -0.47
N ALA A 37 0.24 5.52 -1.45
CA ALA A 37 1.38 4.63 -1.26
C ALA A 37 2.67 5.40 -0.92
N ALA A 38 2.94 6.51 -1.60
CA ALA A 38 4.07 7.38 -1.31
C ALA A 38 3.99 7.98 0.10
N ALA A 39 2.82 8.51 0.49
CA ALA A 39 2.59 9.06 1.82
C ALA A 39 2.79 8.00 2.91
N ALA A 40 2.26 6.79 2.69
CA ALA A 40 2.42 5.67 3.61
C ALA A 40 3.88 5.22 3.74
N ALA A 41 4.59 5.12 2.62
CA ALA A 41 6.01 4.75 2.61
C ALA A 41 6.89 5.78 3.35
N GLN A 42 6.65 7.06 3.11
CA GLN A 42 7.32 8.14 3.83
C GLN A 42 7.01 8.13 5.33
N GLU A 43 5.77 7.82 5.72
CA GLU A 43 5.39 7.71 7.13
C GLU A 43 6.02 6.48 7.79
N LEU A 44 6.15 5.35 7.09
CA LEU A 44 6.90 4.18 7.57
C LEU A 44 8.37 4.55 7.84
N ALA A 45 9.01 5.26 6.94
CA ALA A 45 10.38 5.72 7.11
C ALA A 45 10.52 6.73 8.26
N HIS A 46 9.57 7.68 8.36
CA HIS A 46 9.58 8.70 9.42
C HIS A 46 9.41 8.10 10.82
N ARG A 47 8.63 7.04 10.95
CA ARG A 47 8.38 6.34 12.22
C ARG A 47 9.24 5.10 12.43
N SER A 48 10.29 4.94 11.61
CA SER A 48 11.21 3.81 11.79
C SER A 48 11.80 3.79 13.21
N PRO A 49 11.81 2.63 13.88
CA PRO A 49 12.52 2.49 15.15
C PRO A 49 14.00 2.91 15.01
N PRO A 50 14.59 3.56 16.02
CA PRO A 50 15.96 4.07 15.93
C PRO A 50 17.04 2.99 15.69
N ASP A 51 16.74 1.76 16.07
CA ASP A 51 17.58 0.57 15.92
C ASP A 51 17.35 -0.18 14.59
N LEU A 52 16.39 0.27 13.79
CA LEU A 52 16.08 -0.31 12.49
C LEU A 52 16.76 0.50 11.37
N ASP A 53 17.97 0.11 11.02
CA ASP A 53 18.66 0.65 9.84
C ASP A 53 18.19 -0.06 8.58
N SER A 54 17.09 0.41 8.03
CA SER A 54 16.47 -0.18 6.83
C SER A 54 15.82 0.90 5.96
N ARG A 55 15.80 0.61 4.66
CA ARG A 55 15.06 1.39 3.65
C ARG A 55 14.04 0.52 2.90
N VAL A 56 13.94 -0.75 3.29
CA VAL A 56 13.13 -1.74 2.59
C VAL A 56 11.65 -1.58 2.94
N VAL A 57 10.81 -1.55 1.91
CA VAL A 57 9.35 -1.64 2.01
C VAL A 57 8.88 -2.84 1.20
N VAL A 58 8.28 -3.81 1.87
CA VAL A 58 7.71 -4.99 1.21
C VAL A 58 6.42 -4.58 0.48
N ILE A 59 6.26 -5.05 -0.76
CA ILE A 59 5.07 -4.81 -1.55
C ILE A 59 4.50 -6.16 -1.97
N GLY A 60 3.25 -6.41 -1.61
CA GLY A 60 2.54 -7.63 -1.96
C GLY A 60 1.16 -7.35 -2.52
N TYR A 61 0.57 -8.35 -3.15
CA TYR A 61 -0.75 -8.24 -3.75
C TYR A 61 -1.48 -9.59 -3.76
N ASP A 62 -2.81 -9.54 -3.81
CA ASP A 62 -3.66 -10.71 -3.98
C ASP A 62 -3.98 -10.96 -5.47
N ARG A 63 -4.94 -11.86 -5.76
CA ARG A 63 -5.32 -12.24 -7.13
C ARG A 63 -6.42 -11.38 -7.74
N ARG A 64 -6.67 -10.18 -7.22
CA ARG A 64 -7.66 -9.28 -7.77
C ARG A 64 -7.20 -8.69 -9.10
N PHE A 65 -8.17 -8.29 -9.90
CA PHE A 65 -7.93 -7.62 -11.19
C PHE A 65 -7.05 -6.38 -11.00
N LEU A 66 -6.05 -6.20 -11.85
CA LEU A 66 -5.03 -5.13 -11.82
C LEU A 66 -4.16 -5.09 -10.54
N ALA A 67 -4.28 -6.02 -9.61
CA ALA A 67 -3.46 -5.98 -8.40
C ALA A 67 -1.95 -6.12 -8.68
N PRO A 68 -1.48 -6.96 -9.61
CA PRO A 68 -0.06 -7.02 -10.00
C PRO A 68 0.45 -5.70 -10.57
N GLU A 69 -0.26 -5.11 -11.53
CA GLU A 69 0.14 -3.88 -12.23
C GLU A 69 0.17 -2.68 -11.28
N LEU A 70 -0.81 -2.61 -10.38
CA LEU A 70 -0.83 -1.58 -9.34
C LEU A 70 0.27 -1.78 -8.30
N ALA A 71 0.65 -3.02 -7.99
CA ALA A 71 1.78 -3.31 -7.10
C ALA A 71 3.11 -2.86 -7.73
N GLU A 72 3.29 -3.06 -9.03
CA GLU A 72 4.45 -2.53 -9.77
C GLU A 72 4.49 -1.00 -9.74
N ALA A 73 3.37 -0.35 -9.98
CA ALA A 73 3.27 1.10 -9.93
C ALA A 73 3.57 1.66 -8.53
N ILE A 74 3.08 0.99 -7.47
CA ILE A 74 3.41 1.33 -6.08
C ILE A 74 4.91 1.14 -5.82
N ALA A 75 5.51 0.03 -6.27
CA ALA A 75 6.94 -0.23 -6.08
C ALA A 75 7.78 0.88 -6.72
N SER A 76 7.42 1.30 -7.93
CA SER A 76 8.05 2.42 -8.62
C SER A 76 7.91 3.74 -7.84
N SER A 77 6.73 4.01 -7.30
CA SER A 77 6.46 5.19 -6.46
C SER A 77 7.27 5.18 -5.16
N VAL A 78 7.38 4.03 -4.48
CA VAL A 78 8.19 3.85 -3.27
C VAL A 78 9.67 4.09 -3.58
N ARG A 79 10.17 3.59 -4.71
CA ARG A 79 11.52 3.87 -5.19
C ARG A 79 11.75 5.38 -5.40
N GLY A 80 10.74 6.07 -5.91
CA GLY A 80 10.76 7.51 -6.07
C GLY A 80 10.86 8.29 -4.75
N CYS A 81 10.42 7.70 -3.63
CA CYS A 81 10.62 8.22 -2.28
C CYS A 81 12.01 7.91 -1.69
N GLU A 82 12.96 7.45 -2.51
CA GLU A 82 14.31 7.03 -2.10
C GLU A 82 14.31 5.84 -1.13
N LEU A 83 13.28 5.00 -1.17
CA LEU A 83 13.17 3.76 -0.42
C LEU A 83 13.41 2.56 -1.34
N GLU A 84 13.56 1.38 -0.76
CA GLU A 84 13.86 0.14 -1.47
C GLU A 84 12.62 -0.75 -1.53
N PRO A 85 11.83 -0.70 -2.62
CA PRO A 85 10.69 -1.57 -2.77
C PRO A 85 11.14 -3.02 -3.00
N LEU A 86 10.57 -3.93 -2.22
CA LEU A 86 10.75 -5.37 -2.37
C LEU A 86 9.42 -5.99 -2.77
N LEU A 87 9.21 -6.14 -4.08
CA LEU A 87 7.96 -6.61 -4.65
C LEU A 87 7.92 -8.14 -4.70
N THR A 88 6.80 -8.75 -4.28
CA THR A 88 6.60 -10.20 -4.43
C THR A 88 6.50 -10.60 -5.90
N GLU A 89 7.12 -11.72 -6.27
CA GLU A 89 7.08 -12.23 -7.66
C GLU A 89 5.69 -12.66 -8.08
N THR A 90 4.91 -13.17 -7.13
CA THR A 90 3.56 -13.67 -7.35
C THR A 90 2.60 -13.13 -6.31
N SER A 91 1.30 -13.33 -6.54
CA SER A 91 0.28 -13.03 -5.54
C SER A 91 0.49 -13.85 -4.26
N VAL A 92 0.35 -13.19 -3.12
CA VAL A 92 0.58 -13.79 -1.79
C VAL A 92 -0.52 -13.39 -0.81
N PRO A 93 -0.80 -14.21 0.20
CA PRO A 93 -1.69 -13.81 1.28
C PRO A 93 -1.01 -12.76 2.17
N THR A 94 -1.80 -11.85 2.74
CA THR A 94 -1.31 -10.78 3.63
C THR A 94 -0.36 -11.26 4.74
N PRO A 95 -0.58 -12.42 5.40
CA PRO A 95 0.36 -12.93 6.41
C PRO A 95 1.77 -13.21 5.88
N ALA A 96 1.92 -13.58 4.61
CA ALA A 96 3.24 -13.77 4.01
C ALA A 96 4.01 -12.44 3.90
N CYS A 97 3.32 -11.34 3.58
CA CYS A 97 3.92 -10.00 3.61
C CYS A 97 4.33 -9.60 5.03
N SER A 98 3.47 -9.87 6.02
CA SER A 98 3.75 -9.61 7.43
C SER A 98 5.00 -10.38 7.91
N TRP A 99 5.12 -11.65 7.55
CA TRP A 99 6.29 -12.47 7.85
C TRP A 99 7.54 -11.93 7.14
N ALA A 100 7.44 -11.58 5.86
CA ALA A 100 8.55 -11.03 5.10
C ALA A 100 9.09 -9.71 5.71
N VAL A 101 8.20 -8.83 6.21
CA VAL A 101 8.62 -7.61 6.92
C VAL A 101 9.57 -7.92 8.07
N VAL A 102 9.18 -8.87 8.92
CA VAL A 102 9.98 -9.25 10.10
C VAL A 102 11.30 -9.91 9.67
N GLN A 103 11.25 -10.86 8.73
CA GLN A 103 12.44 -11.60 8.27
C GLN A 103 13.45 -10.69 7.55
N ARG A 104 12.98 -9.72 6.79
CA ARG A 104 13.82 -8.78 6.03
C ARG A 104 14.18 -7.53 6.83
N LYS A 105 13.71 -7.42 8.08
CA LYS A 105 13.86 -6.19 8.89
C LYS A 105 13.43 -4.96 8.08
N ALA A 106 12.29 -5.07 7.40
CA ALA A 106 11.76 -4.00 6.56
C ALA A 106 11.08 -2.92 7.41
N LEU A 107 10.98 -1.71 6.88
CA LEU A 107 10.22 -0.60 7.47
C LEU A 107 8.73 -0.95 7.64
N GLY A 108 8.22 -1.81 6.76
CA GLY A 108 6.86 -2.26 6.76
C GLY A 108 6.45 -2.86 5.42
N ALA A 109 5.14 -3.00 5.20
CA ALA A 109 4.63 -3.45 3.91
C ALA A 109 3.42 -2.65 3.44
N LEU A 110 3.30 -2.55 2.12
CA LEU A 110 2.13 -2.08 1.39
C LEU A 110 1.52 -3.27 0.66
N VAL A 111 0.28 -3.63 1.01
CA VAL A 111 -0.36 -4.83 0.46
C VAL A 111 -1.63 -4.46 -0.28
N ILE A 112 -1.67 -4.77 -1.58
CA ILE A 112 -2.83 -4.53 -2.43
C ILE A 112 -3.81 -5.67 -2.26
N THR A 113 -4.93 -5.38 -1.64
CA THR A 113 -6.02 -6.33 -1.37
C THR A 113 -7.26 -5.60 -0.87
N ALA A 114 -8.44 -6.15 -1.17
CA ALA A 114 -9.67 -5.76 -0.50
C ALA A 114 -10.21 -6.87 0.42
N SER A 115 -9.36 -7.85 0.79
CA SER A 115 -9.72 -8.93 1.72
C SER A 115 -10.93 -9.75 1.24
N HIS A 116 -12.05 -9.67 1.95
CA HIS A 116 -13.32 -10.37 1.67
C HIS A 116 -14.37 -9.52 0.92
N ASN A 117 -14.02 -8.29 0.54
CA ASN A 117 -14.92 -7.47 -0.27
C ASN A 117 -15.16 -8.08 -1.66
N PRO A 118 -16.26 -7.73 -2.35
CA PRO A 118 -16.57 -8.19 -3.70
C PRO A 118 -15.43 -7.95 -4.71
N PRO A 119 -15.41 -8.66 -5.85
CA PRO A 119 -14.27 -8.63 -6.79
C PRO A 119 -14.02 -7.26 -7.43
N GLU A 120 -15.02 -6.40 -7.51
CA GLU A 120 -14.91 -5.02 -8.01
C GLU A 120 -14.21 -4.06 -7.02
N TRP A 121 -13.94 -4.50 -5.80
CA TRP A 121 -13.24 -3.72 -4.80
C TRP A 121 -11.72 -3.98 -4.84
N LEU A 122 -10.97 -2.94 -4.51
CA LEU A 122 -9.54 -3.05 -4.25
C LEU A 122 -9.19 -2.16 -3.04
N GLY A 123 -7.93 -2.23 -2.58
CA GLY A 123 -7.49 -1.41 -1.47
C GLY A 123 -6.02 -1.56 -1.17
N LEU A 124 -5.57 -0.81 -0.19
CA LEU A 124 -4.20 -0.80 0.30
C LEU A 124 -4.19 -1.01 1.81
N LYS A 125 -3.53 -2.06 2.26
CA LYS A 125 -3.20 -2.29 3.67
C LYS A 125 -1.77 -1.84 3.93
N ILE A 126 -1.55 -1.33 5.15
CA ILE A 126 -0.21 -0.92 5.61
C ILE A 126 0.16 -1.78 6.81
N LYS A 127 1.35 -2.38 6.77
CA LYS A 127 1.93 -3.13 7.87
C LYS A 127 3.15 -2.38 8.42
N GLY A 128 3.26 -2.32 9.73
CA GLY A 128 4.42 -1.73 10.41
C GLY A 128 5.62 -2.69 10.48
N PRO A 129 6.76 -2.27 11.04
CA PRO A 129 8.00 -3.06 11.11
C PRO A 129 7.87 -4.34 11.94
N PHE A 130 6.87 -4.43 12.80
CA PHE A 130 6.52 -5.64 13.55
C PHE A 130 5.65 -6.64 12.78
N GLY A 131 5.32 -6.36 11.50
CA GLY A 131 4.50 -7.19 10.61
C GLY A 131 2.97 -7.09 10.85
N GLY A 132 2.52 -6.40 11.90
CA GLY A 132 1.11 -6.15 12.18
C GLY A 132 0.55 -4.94 11.43
N SER A 133 -0.77 -4.74 11.49
CA SER A 133 -1.42 -3.54 10.96
C SER A 133 -0.98 -2.32 11.74
N VAL A 134 -0.78 -1.21 11.03
CA VAL A 134 -0.50 0.09 11.67
C VAL A 134 -1.72 0.60 12.42
N GLU A 135 -1.49 1.43 13.42
CA GLU A 135 -2.55 2.02 14.26
C GLU A 135 -3.21 3.24 13.61
N GLY A 136 -4.33 3.69 14.19
CA GLY A 136 -5.14 4.78 13.64
C GLY A 136 -4.42 6.13 13.59
N ASP A 137 -3.49 6.40 14.48
CA ASP A 137 -2.65 7.61 14.46
C ASP A 137 -1.69 7.64 13.26
N PHE A 138 -1.19 6.46 12.83
CA PHE A 138 -0.39 6.33 11.61
C PHE A 138 -1.22 6.68 10.38
N THR A 139 -2.39 6.06 10.24
CA THR A 139 -3.26 6.31 9.07
C THR A 139 -3.78 7.75 9.04
N ALA A 140 -4.07 8.34 10.20
CA ALA A 140 -4.42 9.76 10.29
C ALA A 140 -3.27 10.67 9.83
N ALA A 141 -2.02 10.32 10.12
CA ALA A 141 -0.86 11.07 9.62
C ALA A 141 -0.74 10.95 8.09
N VAL A 142 -0.98 9.76 7.52
CA VAL A 142 -1.03 9.58 6.06
C VAL A 142 -2.12 10.45 5.43
N GLU A 143 -3.34 10.43 5.98
CA GLU A 143 -4.45 11.27 5.49
C GLU A 143 -4.12 12.76 5.57
N LYS A 144 -3.47 13.21 6.65
CA LYS A 144 -3.04 14.60 6.82
C LYS A 144 -1.99 15.01 5.79
N ARG A 145 -1.03 14.12 5.46
CA ARG A 145 -0.04 14.37 4.39
C ARG A 145 -0.73 14.55 3.04
N LEU A 146 -1.69 13.69 2.73
CA LEU A 146 -2.47 13.78 1.48
C LEU A 146 -3.25 15.08 1.39
N ALA A 147 -3.89 15.50 2.47
CA ALA A 147 -4.66 16.75 2.53
C ALA A 147 -3.79 18.00 2.39
N ALA A 148 -2.55 17.97 2.85
CA ALA A 148 -1.60 19.08 2.69
C ALA A 148 -1.14 19.28 1.25
N GLY A 149 -1.34 18.29 0.37
CA GLY A 149 -0.92 18.34 -1.02
C GLY A 149 0.60 18.20 -1.21
N GLY A 150 1.04 18.20 -2.46
CA GLY A 150 2.48 18.18 -2.78
C GLY A 150 3.15 16.80 -2.70
N ILE A 151 2.40 15.73 -2.46
CA ILE A 151 2.94 14.38 -2.59
C ILE A 151 3.03 14.07 -4.07
N THR A 152 4.21 14.23 -4.63
CA THR A 152 4.53 13.66 -5.94
C THR A 152 4.93 12.20 -5.73
N ALA A 153 4.38 11.33 -6.56
CA ALA A 153 4.78 9.92 -6.64
C ALA A 153 5.68 9.77 -7.88
N PRO A 154 6.98 10.09 -7.79
CA PRO A 154 7.86 9.96 -8.94
C PRO A 154 7.97 8.49 -9.31
N ILE A 155 7.75 8.16 -10.59
CA ILE A 155 7.88 6.80 -11.10
C ILE A 155 9.34 6.57 -11.49
N ARG A 156 9.94 5.45 -11.02
CA ARG A 156 11.27 5.00 -11.42
C ARG A 156 11.21 3.51 -11.79
N ASP A 157 11.86 3.14 -12.89
CA ASP A 157 11.64 1.84 -13.56
C ASP A 157 12.31 0.63 -12.91
N GLU A 158 13.13 0.79 -11.88
CA GLU A 158 13.90 -0.32 -11.31
C GLU A 158 13.23 -0.88 -10.04
N VAL A 159 12.65 -2.07 -10.16
CA VAL A 159 11.96 -2.78 -9.06
C VAL A 159 12.61 -4.14 -8.82
N ILE A 160 13.00 -4.40 -7.58
CA ILE A 160 13.53 -5.71 -7.16
C ILE A 160 12.37 -6.62 -6.77
N ARG A 161 12.31 -7.82 -7.35
CA ARG A 161 11.32 -8.85 -7.02
C ARG A 161 11.93 -9.91 -6.12
N PHE A 162 11.14 -10.50 -5.26
CA PHE A 162 11.57 -11.62 -4.41
C PHE A 162 10.50 -12.72 -4.33
N ASP A 163 10.96 -13.96 -4.19
CA ASP A 163 10.10 -15.09 -3.84
C ASP A 163 9.92 -15.13 -2.31
N CYS A 164 8.69 -15.08 -1.83
CA CYS A 164 8.38 -15.17 -0.40
C CYS A 164 8.19 -16.62 0.09
N ARG A 165 8.43 -17.62 -0.75
CA ARG A 165 8.29 -19.04 -0.42
C ARG A 165 9.56 -19.66 0.18
N GLY A 166 10.64 -18.93 0.29
CA GLY A 166 11.88 -19.43 0.93
C GLY A 166 13.06 -18.55 0.71
#